data_a86309311feb8e057ecd182951f85b2f
#
_entry.id   a86309311feb8e057ecd182951f85b2f
#
_cell.length_a   1.000
_cell.length_b   1.000
_cell.length_c   1.000
_cell.angle_alpha   90.00
_cell.angle_beta   90.00
_cell.angle_gamma   90.00
#
_symmetry.space_group_name_H-M   'P 1'
#
loop_
_entity.id
_entity.type
_entity.pdbx_description
1 polymer ?
#
loop_
_entity_poly.entity_id
_entity_poly.type
_entity_poly.pdbx_seq_one_letter_code
_entity_poly.pdbx_strand_id
1 'polypeptide(L)'
;MESQGYAFARTARVAALAGALLLMAAGLAAQPSVQKIIDYIDTNYEVRSDMTAQARITTKDPDQGTKVIESVYYRRDRDDAFLIVIAEPETDRGNGYLRVGDNMWMYRRNTRTFTHIGRDEKIGGSNASAGDIETRKFKELYKPSVDSSGREILSEETLGGAKIPVYRLEVVAKVNDVKFPKLVMWVTRDKYLELKRESYSLSGTLLETSYFTNYKEVEGRYVPLLWKFVDEVEKGRTSLFEIIGIAFEKVEDYMFDKKYLETLSK
;
A
#
# COMPACT_ATOMS: atom_id res chain seq x y z
N MET A 1 -66.92 30.69 -38.03
CA MET A 1 -66.40 29.41 -37.57
C MET A 1 -64.93 29.32 -37.86
N GLU A 2 -64.07 29.88 -37.01
CA GLU A 2 -62.59 29.73 -37.03
C GLU A 2 -62.04 30.44 -35.83
N SER A 3 -61.84 29.70 -34.75
CA SER A 3 -60.98 30.15 -33.67
C SER A 3 -60.81 29.07 -32.57
N GLN A 4 -60.29 27.86 -32.91
CA GLN A 4 -59.90 26.88 -31.91
C GLN A 4 -58.59 26.11 -32.23
N GLY A 5 -57.74 26.59 -33.12
CA GLY A 5 -56.56 25.85 -33.57
C GLY A 5 -55.20 26.24 -32.94
N TYR A 6 -55.10 27.29 -32.16
CA TYR A 6 -53.79 27.87 -31.76
C TYR A 6 -53.39 27.67 -30.29
N ALA A 7 -54.22 27.06 -29.44
CA ALA A 7 -53.92 26.90 -28.02
C ALA A 7 -53.13 25.63 -27.67
N PHE A 8 -53.15 24.58 -28.49
CA PHE A 8 -52.51 23.28 -28.22
C PHE A 8 -51.03 23.20 -28.58
N ALA A 9 -50.51 24.08 -29.42
CA ALA A 9 -49.11 24.00 -29.87
C ALA A 9 -48.11 24.68 -28.94
N ARG A 10 -48.55 25.52 -28.00
CA ARG A 10 -47.65 26.24 -27.04
C ARG A 10 -47.33 25.46 -25.77
N THR A 11 -48.26 24.60 -25.33
CA THR A 11 -48.06 23.80 -24.09
C THR A 11 -47.15 22.61 -24.29
N ALA A 12 -47.07 22.04 -25.50
CA ALA A 12 -46.20 20.90 -25.81
C ALA A 12 -44.69 21.29 -25.89
N ARG A 13 -44.36 22.54 -26.27
CA ARG A 13 -42.97 22.99 -26.35
C ARG A 13 -42.34 23.37 -25.00
N VAL A 14 -43.13 23.79 -24.03
CA VAL A 14 -42.63 24.13 -22.68
C VAL A 14 -42.38 22.86 -21.85
N ALA A 15 -43.19 21.81 -22.04
CA ALA A 15 -42.98 20.52 -21.35
C ALA A 15 -41.74 19.76 -21.87
N ALA A 16 -41.36 19.89 -23.13
CA ALA A 16 -40.18 19.25 -23.71
C ALA A 16 -38.86 19.91 -23.26
N LEU A 17 -38.86 21.22 -22.98
CA LEU A 17 -37.67 21.92 -22.46
C LEU A 17 -37.44 21.67 -20.94
N ALA A 18 -38.49 21.47 -20.15
CA ALA A 18 -38.37 21.12 -18.72
C ALA A 18 -37.89 19.70 -18.52
N GLY A 19 -38.23 18.74 -19.39
CA GLY A 19 -37.76 17.35 -19.36
C GLY A 19 -36.28 17.18 -19.72
N ALA A 20 -35.76 18.06 -20.61
CA ALA A 20 -34.34 17.99 -21.01
C ALA A 20 -33.37 18.57 -19.98
N LEU A 21 -33.84 19.48 -19.10
CA LEU A 21 -33.01 20.01 -17.99
C LEU A 21 -32.91 19.05 -16.77
N LEU A 22 -33.87 18.14 -16.62
CA LEU A 22 -33.87 17.17 -15.52
C LEU A 22 -32.98 15.93 -15.77
N LEU A 23 -32.57 15.69 -17.03
CA LEU A 23 -31.70 14.54 -17.41
C LEU A 23 -30.19 14.85 -17.32
N MET A 24 -29.78 16.09 -17.08
CA MET A 24 -28.36 16.45 -16.91
C MET A 24 -27.92 16.53 -15.42
N ALA A 25 -28.77 16.24 -14.48
CA ALA A 25 -28.41 16.12 -13.07
C ALA A 25 -28.01 14.69 -12.65
N ALA A 26 -27.78 13.79 -13.63
CA ALA A 26 -27.27 12.45 -13.34
C ALA A 26 -25.77 12.53 -12.98
N GLY A 27 -25.51 12.76 -11.68
CA GLY A 27 -24.36 12.17 -11.01
C GLY A 27 -23.00 12.68 -11.40
N LEU A 28 -22.67 13.95 -11.18
CA LEU A 28 -21.33 14.29 -10.71
C LEU A 28 -21.21 13.74 -9.29
N ALA A 29 -20.91 12.45 -9.16
CA ALA A 29 -20.44 11.93 -7.86
C ALA A 29 -19.24 12.80 -7.49
N ALA A 30 -19.35 13.54 -6.37
CA ALA A 30 -18.28 14.41 -5.92
C ALA A 30 -17.00 13.57 -5.79
N GLN A 31 -15.92 14.04 -6.38
CA GLN A 31 -14.62 13.38 -6.26
C GLN A 31 -14.29 13.20 -4.78
N PRO A 32 -13.82 12.01 -4.33
CA PRO A 32 -13.47 11.80 -2.93
C PRO A 32 -12.33 12.73 -2.51
N SER A 33 -12.25 13.10 -1.24
CA SER A 33 -11.04 13.76 -0.73
C SER A 33 -9.87 12.76 -0.65
N VAL A 34 -8.64 13.26 -0.73
CA VAL A 34 -7.44 12.43 -0.52
C VAL A 34 -7.46 11.83 0.87
N GLN A 35 -7.92 12.59 1.89
CA GLN A 35 -8.03 12.06 3.25
C GLN A 35 -8.98 10.86 3.32
N LYS A 36 -10.12 10.91 2.65
CA LYS A 36 -11.07 9.77 2.58
C LYS A 36 -10.43 8.54 1.95
N ILE A 37 -9.63 8.73 0.89
CA ILE A 37 -8.92 7.62 0.24
C ILE A 37 -7.88 7.02 1.20
N ILE A 38 -7.11 7.84 1.92
CA ILE A 38 -6.13 7.40 2.92
C ILE A 38 -6.81 6.59 4.02
N ASP A 39 -7.90 7.08 4.58
CA ASP A 39 -8.65 6.40 5.66
C ASP A 39 -9.18 5.04 5.19
N TYR A 40 -9.59 4.94 3.92
CA TYR A 40 -10.07 3.69 3.34
C TYR A 40 -8.92 2.71 3.09
N ILE A 41 -7.77 3.19 2.62
CA ILE A 41 -6.56 2.38 2.46
C ILE A 41 -6.17 1.76 3.80
N ASP A 42 -6.05 2.55 4.87
CA ASP A 42 -5.70 2.06 6.20
C ASP A 42 -6.69 0.98 6.68
N THR A 43 -7.99 1.22 6.49
CA THR A 43 -9.04 0.26 6.84
C THR A 43 -8.94 -1.03 6.04
N ASN A 44 -8.63 -0.96 4.74
CA ASN A 44 -8.53 -2.12 3.86
C ASN A 44 -7.31 -3.00 4.14
N TYR A 45 -6.21 -2.39 4.56
CA TYR A 45 -4.96 -3.13 4.81
C TYR A 45 -4.87 -3.71 6.23
N GLU A 46 -5.76 -3.32 7.14
CA GLU A 46 -5.87 -3.93 8.46
C GLU A 46 -6.59 -5.28 8.36
N VAL A 47 -5.95 -6.36 8.72
CA VAL A 47 -6.52 -7.72 8.78
C VAL A 47 -6.92 -8.02 10.21
N ARG A 48 -8.18 -8.47 10.44
CA ARG A 48 -8.68 -8.77 11.79
C ARG A 48 -8.15 -10.09 12.34
N SER A 49 -8.04 -11.09 11.45
CA SER A 49 -7.44 -12.38 11.78
C SER A 49 -5.92 -12.28 11.81
N ASP A 50 -5.31 -13.06 12.70
CA ASP A 50 -3.87 -13.26 12.64
C ASP A 50 -3.52 -13.96 11.31
N MET A 51 -2.30 -13.75 10.81
CA MET A 51 -1.87 -14.24 9.53
C MET A 51 -0.50 -14.93 9.62
N THR A 52 -0.39 -16.10 9.02
CA THR A 52 0.88 -16.76 8.74
C THR A 52 1.06 -16.85 7.22
N ALA A 53 2.23 -16.49 6.73
CA ALA A 53 2.52 -16.55 5.30
C ALA A 53 3.94 -17.08 5.05
N GLN A 54 4.11 -17.72 3.88
CA GLN A 54 5.43 -17.93 3.28
C GLN A 54 5.68 -16.79 2.29
N ALA A 55 6.81 -16.12 2.45
CA ALA A 55 7.20 -15.01 1.60
C ALA A 55 8.54 -15.29 0.92
N ARG A 56 8.65 -14.86 -0.34
CA ARG A 56 9.88 -14.88 -1.12
C ARG A 56 10.24 -13.47 -1.53
N ILE A 57 11.49 -13.08 -1.33
CA ILE A 57 12.03 -11.82 -1.80
C ILE A 57 13.12 -12.13 -2.83
N THR A 58 12.92 -11.72 -4.08
CA THR A 58 13.91 -11.84 -5.15
C THR A 58 14.47 -10.46 -5.45
N THR A 59 15.73 -10.21 -5.10
CA THR A 59 16.43 -8.97 -5.42
C THR A 59 17.34 -9.21 -6.61
N LYS A 60 17.20 -8.39 -7.65
CA LYS A 60 18.14 -8.31 -8.78
C LYS A 60 18.97 -7.05 -8.58
N ASP A 61 20.27 -7.23 -8.54
CA ASP A 61 21.25 -6.17 -8.40
C ASP A 61 22.23 -6.27 -9.57
N PRO A 62 22.49 -5.17 -10.32
CA PRO A 62 23.37 -5.20 -11.49
C PRO A 62 24.78 -5.68 -11.17
N ASP A 63 25.31 -5.35 -9.99
CA ASP A 63 26.68 -5.60 -9.59
C ASP A 63 26.82 -6.91 -8.78
N GLN A 64 25.80 -7.27 -8.00
CA GLN A 64 25.84 -8.43 -7.09
C GLN A 64 25.05 -9.63 -7.60
N GLY A 65 24.32 -9.48 -8.72
CA GLY A 65 23.51 -10.54 -9.30
C GLY A 65 22.14 -10.69 -8.64
N THR A 66 21.63 -11.93 -8.59
CA THR A 66 20.30 -12.21 -8.04
C THR A 66 20.44 -12.88 -6.68
N LYS A 67 19.79 -12.29 -5.66
CA LYS A 67 19.63 -12.89 -4.32
C LYS A 67 18.17 -13.27 -4.13
N VAL A 68 17.93 -14.48 -3.59
CA VAL A 68 16.60 -14.95 -3.20
C VAL A 68 16.60 -15.22 -1.71
N ILE A 69 15.58 -14.70 -1.02
CA ILE A 69 15.34 -14.95 0.40
C ILE A 69 13.97 -15.59 0.51
N GLU A 70 13.87 -16.71 1.22
CA GLU A 70 12.60 -17.28 1.64
C GLU A 70 12.44 -17.10 3.15
N SER A 71 11.22 -16.78 3.58
CA SER A 71 10.93 -16.48 4.98
C SER A 71 9.54 -16.95 5.36
N VAL A 72 9.34 -17.18 6.65
CA VAL A 72 8.01 -17.29 7.26
C VAL A 72 7.69 -15.95 7.90
N TYR A 73 6.49 -15.50 7.66
CA TYR A 73 5.97 -14.22 8.10
C TYR A 73 4.71 -14.44 8.95
N TYR A 74 4.74 -13.98 10.18
CA TYR A 74 3.62 -13.95 11.11
C TYR A 74 3.21 -12.51 11.34
N ARG A 75 1.90 -12.24 11.26
CA ARG A 75 1.36 -10.88 11.40
C ARG A 75 0.12 -10.88 12.28
N ARG A 76 0.04 -9.87 13.16
CA ARG A 76 -1.07 -9.68 14.08
C ARG A 76 -1.35 -8.18 14.26
N ASP A 77 -2.35 -7.68 13.53
CA ASP A 77 -2.60 -6.24 13.41
C ASP A 77 -3.21 -5.61 14.66
N ARG A 78 -3.91 -6.39 15.49
CA ARG A 78 -4.58 -5.87 16.70
C ARG A 78 -3.63 -5.24 17.73
N ASP A 79 -2.37 -5.60 17.70
CA ASP A 79 -1.32 -5.10 18.60
C ASP A 79 -0.02 -4.71 17.87
N ASP A 80 -0.13 -4.41 16.57
CA ASP A 80 0.98 -3.99 15.71
C ASP A 80 2.20 -4.95 15.80
N ALA A 81 1.93 -6.26 15.76
CA ALA A 81 2.98 -7.25 15.88
C ALA A 81 3.24 -7.97 14.56
N PHE A 82 4.50 -8.16 14.23
CA PHE A 82 4.93 -9.11 13.21
C PHE A 82 6.25 -9.79 13.57
N LEU A 83 6.43 -10.97 13.03
CA LEU A 83 7.68 -11.71 13.07
C LEU A 83 8.00 -12.25 11.68
N ILE A 84 9.20 -11.96 11.18
CA ILE A 84 9.75 -12.55 9.96
C ILE A 84 10.96 -13.38 10.37
N VAL A 85 11.02 -14.64 9.91
CA VAL A 85 12.16 -15.52 10.10
C VAL A 85 12.67 -15.97 8.74
N ILE A 86 13.93 -15.71 8.44
CA ILE A 86 14.56 -16.12 7.20
C ILE A 86 14.81 -17.63 7.24
N ALA A 87 14.29 -18.35 6.25
CA ALA A 87 14.45 -19.79 6.05
C ALA A 87 15.57 -20.12 5.05
N GLU A 88 15.71 -19.30 4.00
CA GLU A 88 16.76 -19.43 2.98
C GLU A 88 17.30 -18.05 2.57
N PRO A 89 18.56 -17.90 2.18
CA PRO A 89 19.60 -18.92 2.08
C PRO A 89 20.17 -19.32 3.45
N GLU A 90 20.91 -20.46 3.50
CA GLU A 90 21.51 -20.99 4.71
C GLU A 90 22.37 -19.96 5.48
N THR A 91 23.06 -19.07 4.76
CA THR A 91 23.90 -18.00 5.34
C THR A 91 23.09 -17.00 6.19
N ASP A 92 21.82 -16.82 5.85
CA ASP A 92 20.91 -15.88 6.51
C ASP A 92 19.84 -16.59 7.36
N ARG A 93 19.77 -17.93 7.29
CA ARG A 93 18.79 -18.75 8.01
C ARG A 93 18.78 -18.44 9.50
N GLY A 94 17.58 -18.23 10.05
CA GLY A 94 17.37 -17.91 11.45
C GLY A 94 17.65 -16.45 11.82
N ASN A 95 18.12 -15.61 10.89
CA ASN A 95 18.00 -14.16 11.06
C ASN A 95 16.52 -13.78 11.02
N GLY A 96 16.12 -12.73 11.72
CA GLY A 96 14.72 -12.35 11.74
C GLY A 96 14.47 -10.90 12.09
N TYR A 97 13.23 -10.50 11.89
CA TYR A 97 12.72 -9.16 12.18
C TYR A 97 11.50 -9.30 13.07
N LEU A 98 11.51 -8.66 14.20
CA LEU A 98 10.42 -8.67 15.18
C LEU A 98 9.92 -7.26 15.40
N ARG A 99 8.61 -7.06 15.32
CA ARG A 99 7.92 -5.85 15.76
C ARG A 99 6.91 -6.19 16.85
N VAL A 100 6.85 -5.36 17.87
CA VAL A 100 5.78 -5.36 18.88
C VAL A 100 5.47 -3.90 19.23
N GLY A 101 4.30 -3.43 18.86
CA GLY A 101 3.92 -2.03 18.94
C GLY A 101 4.89 -1.15 18.13
N ASP A 102 5.42 -0.12 18.76
CA ASP A 102 6.36 0.83 18.08
C ASP A 102 7.81 0.34 18.04
N ASN A 103 8.11 -0.81 18.64
CA ASN A 103 9.47 -1.30 18.72
C ASN A 103 9.74 -2.33 17.64
N MET A 104 10.84 -2.13 16.91
CA MET A 104 11.32 -3.05 15.90
C MET A 104 12.75 -3.51 16.20
N TRP A 105 13.03 -4.79 15.96
CA TRP A 105 14.35 -5.38 16.12
C TRP A 105 14.69 -6.27 14.94
N MET A 106 15.97 -6.20 14.53
CA MET A 106 16.62 -7.21 13.71
C MET A 106 17.41 -8.14 14.62
N TYR A 107 17.22 -9.43 14.45
CA TYR A 107 17.99 -10.50 15.12
C TYR A 107 18.99 -11.11 14.13
N ARG A 108 20.24 -11.24 14.58
CA ARG A 108 21.30 -11.94 13.86
C ARG A 108 21.64 -13.24 14.59
N ARG A 109 21.39 -14.38 13.92
CA ARG A 109 21.63 -15.72 14.48
C ARG A 109 23.09 -15.95 14.85
N ASN A 110 24.03 -15.57 13.97
CA ASN A 110 25.46 -15.82 14.15
C ASN A 110 26.04 -15.14 15.39
N THR A 111 25.59 -13.96 15.74
CA THR A 111 26.02 -13.19 16.91
C THR A 111 25.05 -13.30 18.08
N ARG A 112 23.86 -13.85 17.87
CA ARG A 112 22.73 -13.90 18.84
C ARG A 112 22.37 -12.54 19.42
N THR A 113 22.41 -11.52 18.57
CA THR A 113 22.17 -10.12 18.96
C THR A 113 20.90 -9.57 18.38
N PHE A 114 20.18 -8.77 19.17
CA PHE A 114 19.08 -7.93 18.72
C PHE A 114 19.58 -6.50 18.57
N THR A 115 19.35 -5.94 17.38
CA THR A 115 19.58 -4.52 17.10
C THR A 115 18.23 -3.84 16.94
N HIS A 116 18.00 -2.74 17.65
CA HIS A 116 16.81 -1.90 17.41
C HIS A 116 16.95 -1.21 16.06
N ILE A 117 15.88 -1.25 15.26
CA ILE A 117 15.86 -0.74 13.88
C ILE A 117 14.69 0.23 13.66
N GLY A 118 14.81 1.08 12.64
CA GLY A 118 13.74 1.97 12.16
C GLY A 118 12.90 1.33 11.05
N ARG A 119 11.89 2.09 10.59
CA ARG A 119 11.02 1.68 9.48
C ARG A 119 11.74 1.58 8.14
N ASP A 120 12.84 2.27 7.99
CA ASP A 120 13.69 2.31 6.79
C ASP A 120 14.65 1.11 6.66
N GLU A 121 14.76 0.27 7.70
CA GLU A 121 15.61 -0.93 7.66
C GLU A 121 15.18 -1.90 6.57
N LYS A 122 16.12 -2.25 5.70
CA LYS A 122 15.90 -3.14 4.55
C LYS A 122 15.80 -4.60 4.98
N ILE A 123 14.77 -5.31 4.55
CA ILE A 123 14.60 -6.74 4.79
C ILE A 123 15.56 -7.52 3.91
N GLY A 124 16.55 -8.18 4.54
CA GLY A 124 17.53 -9.02 3.85
C GLY A 124 18.38 -8.30 2.80
N GLY A 125 18.48 -6.96 2.87
CA GLY A 125 19.19 -6.13 1.90
C GLY A 125 18.42 -5.85 0.60
N SER A 126 17.13 -6.19 0.55
CA SER A 126 16.22 -5.86 -0.56
C SER A 126 15.81 -4.38 -0.56
N ASN A 127 15.00 -3.96 -1.52
CA ASN A 127 14.35 -2.63 -1.49
C ASN A 127 13.13 -2.61 -0.55
N ALA A 128 12.56 -3.79 -0.21
CA ALA A 128 11.52 -3.87 0.81
C ALA A 128 12.07 -3.49 2.18
N SER A 129 11.36 -2.65 2.91
CA SER A 129 11.71 -2.20 4.25
C SER A 129 10.73 -2.71 5.32
N ALA A 130 11.12 -2.61 6.57
CA ALA A 130 10.26 -2.97 7.71
C ALA A 130 8.95 -2.17 7.68
N GLY A 131 8.99 -0.90 7.30
CA GLY A 131 7.81 -0.03 7.15
C GLY A 131 6.85 -0.42 6.02
N ASP A 132 7.32 -1.18 5.00
CA ASP A 132 6.43 -1.67 3.94
C ASP A 132 5.58 -2.86 4.40
N ILE A 133 6.02 -3.57 5.44
CA ILE A 133 5.41 -4.82 5.93
C ILE A 133 4.51 -4.57 7.15
N GLU A 134 4.74 -3.48 7.88
CA GLU A 134 3.93 -3.13 9.06
C GLU A 134 2.46 -2.85 8.68
N THR A 135 1.58 -2.91 9.68
CA THR A 135 0.21 -2.42 9.54
C THR A 135 0.24 -0.97 9.11
N ARG A 136 -0.42 -0.68 8.00
CA ARG A 136 -0.40 0.68 7.44
C ARG A 136 -1.18 1.63 8.33
N LYS A 137 -0.51 2.72 8.66
CA LYS A 137 -1.07 3.86 9.39
C LYS A 137 -0.84 5.14 8.58
N PHE A 138 -1.25 5.12 7.30
CA PHE A 138 -1.04 6.27 6.40
C PHE A 138 -1.60 7.57 7.00
N LYS A 139 -2.78 7.51 7.60
CA LYS A 139 -3.41 8.68 8.26
C LYS A 139 -2.59 9.23 9.43
N GLU A 140 -1.74 8.40 10.06
CA GLU A 140 -0.84 8.84 11.14
C GLU A 140 0.45 9.41 10.60
N LEU A 141 0.97 8.84 9.50
CA LEU A 141 2.27 9.16 8.93
C LEU A 141 2.21 10.27 7.88
N TYR A 142 1.10 10.35 7.12
CA TYR A 142 0.97 11.25 5.97
C TYR A 142 -0.29 12.11 6.05
N LYS A 143 -0.27 13.21 5.31
CA LYS A 143 -1.41 14.10 5.06
C LYS A 143 -1.50 14.43 3.56
N PRO A 144 -2.67 14.84 3.06
CA PRO A 144 -2.80 15.31 1.69
C PRO A 144 -1.81 16.44 1.36
N SER A 145 -1.18 16.35 0.19
CA SER A 145 -0.50 17.50 -0.42
C SER A 145 -1.53 18.47 -0.97
N VAL A 146 -1.26 19.76 -0.91
CA VAL A 146 -2.12 20.80 -1.46
C VAL A 146 -1.38 21.62 -2.52
N ASP A 147 -2.12 22.13 -3.50
CA ASP A 147 -1.62 23.07 -4.50
C ASP A 147 -1.48 24.49 -3.91
N SER A 148 -1.05 25.43 -4.73
CA SER A 148 -0.89 26.86 -4.34
C SER A 148 -2.19 27.53 -3.91
N SER A 149 -3.36 26.96 -4.23
CA SER A 149 -4.69 27.46 -3.82
C SER A 149 -5.22 26.76 -2.57
N GLY A 150 -4.46 25.83 -1.99
CA GLY A 150 -4.86 25.04 -0.81
C GLY A 150 -5.76 23.85 -1.12
N ARG A 151 -5.94 23.47 -2.41
CA ARG A 151 -6.74 22.29 -2.81
C ARG A 151 -5.86 21.04 -2.77
N GLU A 152 -6.43 19.94 -2.29
CA GLU A 152 -5.77 18.63 -2.33
C GLU A 152 -5.38 18.24 -3.76
N ILE A 153 -4.18 17.70 -3.94
CA ILE A 153 -3.67 17.24 -5.24
C ILE A 153 -4.24 15.86 -5.51
N LEU A 154 -5.28 15.82 -6.34
CA LEU A 154 -6.00 14.62 -6.75
C LEU A 154 -6.45 14.76 -8.20
N SER A 155 -6.20 13.75 -9.04
CA SER A 155 -6.67 13.67 -10.41
C SER A 155 -7.22 12.30 -10.75
N GLU A 156 -8.10 12.25 -11.77
CA GLU A 156 -8.57 11.01 -12.36
C GLU A 156 -7.70 10.67 -13.57
N GLU A 157 -7.18 9.44 -13.59
CA GLU A 157 -6.30 8.96 -14.65
C GLU A 157 -6.65 7.52 -15.05
N THR A 158 -5.95 7.01 -16.05
CA THR A 158 -5.92 5.59 -16.40
C THR A 158 -4.50 5.05 -16.28
N LEU A 159 -4.33 3.89 -15.66
CA LEU A 159 -3.03 3.27 -15.43
C LEU A 159 -2.78 2.08 -16.36
N GLY A 160 -1.58 2.07 -16.97
CA GLY A 160 -1.06 0.95 -17.74
C GLY A 160 -1.77 0.67 -19.05
N GLY A 161 -1.34 -0.39 -19.74
CA GLY A 161 -1.92 -0.81 -21.04
C GLY A 161 -3.37 -1.29 -20.93
N ALA A 162 -3.78 -1.79 -19.77
CA ALA A 162 -5.16 -2.18 -19.48
C ALA A 162 -6.09 -0.99 -19.21
N LYS A 163 -5.56 0.24 -19.20
CA LYS A 163 -6.31 1.49 -18.96
C LYS A 163 -7.18 1.43 -17.70
N ILE A 164 -6.64 0.92 -16.59
CA ILE A 164 -7.36 0.80 -15.32
C ILE A 164 -7.72 2.21 -14.81
N PRO A 165 -9.01 2.51 -14.54
CA PRO A 165 -9.41 3.80 -13.98
C PRO A 165 -8.85 3.96 -12.55
N VAL A 166 -8.10 5.04 -12.31
CA VAL A 166 -7.45 5.30 -11.04
C VAL A 166 -7.64 6.74 -10.59
N TYR A 167 -7.48 6.97 -9.30
CA TYR A 167 -7.13 8.27 -8.74
C TYR A 167 -5.61 8.34 -8.59
N ARG A 168 -5.00 9.42 -9.07
CA ARG A 168 -3.64 9.80 -8.75
C ARG A 168 -3.69 10.87 -7.65
N LEU A 169 -3.04 10.61 -6.54
CA LEU A 169 -3.03 11.51 -5.38
C LEU A 169 -1.62 11.73 -4.85
N GLU A 170 -1.41 12.85 -4.18
CA GLU A 170 -0.14 13.18 -3.56
C GLU A 170 -0.29 13.35 -2.05
N VAL A 171 0.67 12.82 -1.28
CA VAL A 171 0.73 12.95 0.16
C VAL A 171 2.14 13.35 0.62
N VAL A 172 2.22 14.07 1.74
CA VAL A 172 3.49 14.45 2.40
C VAL A 172 3.50 13.95 3.83
N ALA A 173 4.68 13.63 4.32
CA ALA A 173 4.87 13.16 5.68
C ALA A 173 4.43 14.19 6.71
N LYS A 174 3.80 13.72 7.80
CA LYS A 174 3.48 14.48 9.01
C LYS A 174 4.54 14.32 10.09
N VAL A 175 5.35 13.26 9.97
CA VAL A 175 6.36 12.84 10.94
C VAL A 175 7.71 12.67 10.23
N ASN A 176 8.79 12.69 11.01
CA ASN A 176 10.14 12.54 10.44
C ASN A 176 10.59 11.07 10.32
N ASP A 177 9.92 10.15 11.02
CA ASP A 177 10.21 8.72 11.02
C ASP A 177 9.46 8.02 9.89
N VAL A 178 9.80 8.38 8.66
CA VAL A 178 9.32 7.74 7.42
C VAL A 178 10.47 7.60 6.44
N LYS A 179 10.46 6.51 5.67
CA LYS A 179 11.45 6.27 4.61
C LYS A 179 11.40 7.34 3.52
N PHE A 180 10.19 7.78 3.16
CA PHE A 180 9.97 8.72 2.08
C PHE A 180 9.08 9.88 2.51
N PRO A 181 9.55 11.13 2.44
CA PRO A 181 8.78 12.30 2.90
C PRO A 181 7.64 12.71 1.96
N LYS A 182 7.64 12.28 0.70
CA LYS A 182 6.57 12.54 -0.26
C LYS A 182 6.27 11.29 -1.08
N LEU A 183 4.97 11.01 -1.27
CA LEU A 183 4.47 9.90 -2.10
C LEU A 183 3.47 10.40 -3.13
N VAL A 184 3.53 9.82 -4.32
CA VAL A 184 2.49 9.90 -5.34
C VAL A 184 1.92 8.51 -5.54
N MET A 185 0.61 8.36 -5.42
CA MET A 185 -0.06 7.07 -5.41
C MET A 185 -1.12 6.98 -6.49
N TRP A 186 -1.24 5.82 -7.13
CA TRP A 186 -2.32 5.47 -8.04
C TRP A 186 -3.15 4.37 -7.43
N VAL A 187 -4.40 4.67 -7.12
CA VAL A 187 -5.34 3.74 -6.49
C VAL A 187 -6.55 3.53 -7.39
N THR A 188 -7.13 2.32 -7.38
CA THR A 188 -8.34 2.05 -8.17
C THR A 188 -9.50 2.94 -7.72
N ARG A 189 -10.38 3.32 -8.65
CA ARG A 189 -11.51 4.22 -8.33
C ARG A 189 -12.64 3.54 -7.55
N ASP A 190 -12.79 2.23 -7.69
CA ASP A 190 -13.85 1.44 -7.08
C ASP A 190 -13.55 1.00 -5.64
N LYS A 191 -12.31 0.55 -5.39
CA LYS A 191 -11.90 -0.07 -4.13
C LYS A 191 -10.69 0.59 -3.48
N TYR A 192 -10.18 1.68 -4.04
CA TYR A 192 -8.98 2.39 -3.61
C TYR A 192 -7.77 1.47 -3.37
N LEU A 193 -7.66 0.37 -4.16
CA LEU A 193 -6.49 -0.49 -4.13
C LEU A 193 -5.30 0.23 -4.73
N GLU A 194 -4.21 0.29 -4.00
CA GLU A 194 -2.98 0.91 -4.46
C GLU A 194 -2.33 0.01 -5.52
N LEU A 195 -2.16 0.51 -6.74
CA LEU A 195 -1.54 -0.24 -7.83
C LEU A 195 -0.11 0.19 -8.08
N LYS A 196 0.19 1.48 -7.85
CA LYS A 196 1.52 2.07 -8.06
C LYS A 196 1.76 3.15 -7.03
N ARG A 197 3.02 3.28 -6.62
CA ARG A 197 3.53 4.37 -5.79
C ARG A 197 4.85 4.86 -6.34
N GLU A 198 5.03 6.16 -6.36
CA GLU A 198 6.31 6.82 -6.56
C GLU A 198 6.71 7.52 -5.27
N SER A 199 7.93 7.29 -4.82
CA SER A 199 8.46 7.75 -3.54
C SER A 199 9.59 8.73 -3.76
N TYR A 200 9.48 9.90 -3.16
CA TYR A 200 10.35 11.05 -3.44
C TYR A 200 11.11 11.51 -2.19
N SER A 201 12.30 12.04 -2.41
CA SER A 201 13.05 12.80 -1.40
C SER A 201 12.41 14.17 -1.12
N LEU A 202 12.88 14.86 -0.08
CA LEU A 202 12.50 16.25 0.20
C LEU A 202 12.82 17.21 -0.96
N SER A 203 13.90 16.95 -1.69
CA SER A 203 14.30 17.74 -2.87
C SER A 203 13.47 17.45 -4.12
N GLY A 204 12.53 16.49 -4.05
CA GLY A 204 11.70 16.08 -5.20
C GLY A 204 12.36 15.09 -6.14
N THR A 205 13.47 14.45 -5.74
CA THR A 205 14.09 13.38 -6.51
C THR A 205 13.28 12.09 -6.34
N LEU A 206 12.91 11.43 -7.44
CA LEU A 206 12.29 10.11 -7.42
C LEU A 206 13.33 9.06 -6.97
N LEU A 207 13.03 8.38 -5.87
CA LEU A 207 13.93 7.41 -5.24
C LEU A 207 13.51 5.95 -5.51
N GLU A 208 12.20 5.70 -5.52
CA GLU A 208 11.66 4.35 -5.68
C GLU A 208 10.31 4.39 -6.38
N THR A 209 10.08 3.42 -7.28
CA THR A 209 8.74 3.13 -7.83
C THR A 209 8.30 1.74 -7.36
N SER A 210 7.14 1.67 -6.73
CA SER A 210 6.57 0.42 -6.21
C SER A 210 5.28 0.07 -6.96
N TYR A 211 5.06 -1.22 -7.19
CA TYR A 211 3.85 -1.78 -7.80
C TYR A 211 3.25 -2.84 -6.88
N PHE A 212 1.92 -2.85 -6.76
CA PHE A 212 1.16 -3.77 -5.92
C PHE A 212 0.11 -4.48 -6.76
N THR A 213 0.17 -5.81 -6.78
CA THR A 213 -0.70 -6.64 -7.63
C THR A 213 -1.12 -7.92 -6.92
N ASN A 214 -1.92 -8.77 -7.58
CA ASN A 214 -2.39 -10.03 -7.03
C ASN A 214 -3.11 -9.86 -5.69
N TYR A 215 -4.10 -8.96 -5.65
CA TYR A 215 -4.89 -8.75 -4.45
C TYR A 215 -5.75 -9.96 -4.12
N LYS A 216 -5.66 -10.44 -2.87
CA LYS A 216 -6.54 -11.44 -2.29
C LYS A 216 -7.54 -10.75 -1.37
N GLU A 217 -8.81 -11.07 -1.54
CA GLU A 217 -9.84 -10.63 -0.60
C GLU A 217 -9.87 -11.55 0.63
N VAL A 218 -9.82 -10.94 1.79
CA VAL A 218 -9.85 -11.61 3.10
C VAL A 218 -10.72 -10.78 4.03
N GLU A 219 -11.80 -11.38 4.55
CA GLU A 219 -12.73 -10.72 5.48
C GLU A 219 -13.28 -9.37 4.95
N GLY A 220 -13.51 -9.28 3.63
CA GLY A 220 -13.95 -8.06 2.95
C GLY A 220 -12.86 -7.01 2.78
N ARG A 221 -11.59 -7.36 2.96
CA ARG A 221 -10.41 -6.52 2.83
C ARG A 221 -9.46 -7.08 1.78
N TYR A 222 -8.56 -6.29 1.29
CA TYR A 222 -7.71 -6.65 0.15
C TYR A 222 -6.24 -6.61 0.52
N VAL A 223 -5.56 -7.75 0.47
CA VAL A 223 -4.13 -7.91 0.74
C VAL A 223 -3.40 -8.11 -0.59
N PRO A 224 -2.43 -7.27 -0.97
CA PRO A 224 -1.59 -7.52 -2.14
C PRO A 224 -0.66 -8.70 -1.85
N LEU A 225 -0.57 -9.64 -2.79
CA LEU A 225 0.30 -10.82 -2.67
C LEU A 225 1.62 -10.64 -3.45
N LEU A 226 1.72 -9.61 -4.28
CA LEU A 226 2.92 -9.35 -5.08
C LEU A 226 3.25 -7.86 -5.06
N TRP A 227 4.45 -7.54 -4.58
CA TRP A 227 5.00 -6.18 -4.53
C TRP A 227 6.32 -6.15 -5.31
N LYS A 228 6.42 -5.22 -6.25
CA LYS A 228 7.66 -4.99 -6.99
C LYS A 228 8.19 -3.61 -6.65
N PHE A 229 9.43 -3.54 -6.24
CA PHE A 229 10.16 -2.30 -5.97
C PHE A 229 11.22 -2.09 -7.05
N VAL A 230 11.28 -0.89 -7.60
CA VAL A 230 12.28 -0.46 -8.56
C VAL A 230 13.08 0.67 -7.92
N ASP A 231 14.37 0.47 -7.76
CA ASP A 231 15.27 1.53 -7.31
C ASP A 231 15.50 2.52 -8.46
N GLU A 232 15.13 3.77 -8.26
CA GLU A 232 15.26 4.80 -9.29
C GLU A 232 16.62 5.50 -9.25
N VAL A 233 17.38 5.29 -8.18
CA VAL A 233 18.74 5.81 -7.99
C VAL A 233 19.77 4.78 -8.48
N GLU A 234 19.70 3.55 -7.98
CA GLU A 234 20.53 2.44 -8.42
C GLU A 234 19.89 1.75 -9.63
N LYS A 235 20.18 2.23 -10.83
CA LYS A 235 19.57 1.74 -12.08
C LYS A 235 19.74 0.24 -12.28
N GLY A 236 18.63 -0.46 -12.54
CA GLY A 236 18.61 -1.91 -12.75
C GLY A 236 18.40 -2.72 -11.47
N ARG A 237 18.47 -2.11 -10.29
CA ARG A 237 18.15 -2.77 -9.03
C ARG A 237 16.65 -2.86 -8.84
N THR A 238 16.15 -4.08 -8.59
CA THR A 238 14.73 -4.33 -8.33
C THR A 238 14.57 -5.39 -7.26
N SER A 239 13.48 -5.32 -6.50
CA SER A 239 13.08 -6.36 -5.56
C SER A 239 11.63 -6.76 -5.81
N LEU A 240 11.39 -8.08 -5.84
CA LEU A 240 10.07 -8.67 -5.93
C LEU A 240 9.76 -9.37 -4.61
N PHE A 241 8.72 -8.95 -3.93
CA PHE A 241 8.22 -9.57 -2.71
C PHE A 241 6.93 -10.32 -3.04
N GLU A 242 6.92 -11.63 -2.80
CA GLU A 242 5.83 -12.54 -3.13
C GLU A 242 5.34 -13.23 -1.87
N ILE A 243 4.04 -13.16 -1.59
CA ILE A 243 3.38 -14.01 -0.61
C ILE A 243 2.93 -15.28 -1.35
N ILE A 244 3.62 -16.41 -1.09
CA ILE A 244 3.43 -17.68 -1.80
C ILE A 244 2.31 -18.49 -1.17
N GLY A 245 2.29 -18.57 0.15
CA GLY A 245 1.27 -19.26 0.94
C GLY A 245 0.77 -18.35 2.04
N ILE A 246 -0.54 -18.37 2.31
CA ILE A 246 -1.16 -17.55 3.34
C ILE A 246 -2.25 -18.35 4.05
N ALA A 247 -2.19 -18.36 5.38
CA ALA A 247 -3.20 -18.90 6.28
C ALA A 247 -3.64 -17.83 7.29
N PHE A 248 -4.92 -17.85 7.64
CA PHE A 248 -5.52 -16.95 8.61
C PHE A 248 -5.90 -17.78 9.85
N GLU A 249 -4.96 -17.95 10.72
CA GLU A 249 -5.08 -18.74 11.95
C GLU A 249 -4.54 -17.93 13.12
N LYS A 250 -5.06 -18.21 14.31
CA LYS A 250 -4.55 -17.59 15.54
C LYS A 250 -3.05 -17.84 15.68
N VAL A 251 -2.29 -16.77 15.86
CA VAL A 251 -0.87 -16.80 16.19
C VAL A 251 -0.71 -16.60 17.69
N GLU A 252 0.00 -17.52 18.33
CA GLU A 252 0.16 -17.49 19.79
C GLU A 252 1.05 -16.34 20.27
N ASP A 253 0.72 -15.76 21.43
CA ASP A 253 1.37 -14.55 21.95
C ASP A 253 2.89 -14.72 22.12
N TYR A 254 3.35 -15.90 22.54
CA TYR A 254 4.76 -16.18 22.74
C TYR A 254 5.61 -16.10 21.48
N MET A 255 4.99 -16.21 20.29
CA MET A 255 5.69 -16.12 19.00
C MET A 255 6.19 -14.70 18.69
N PHE A 256 5.60 -13.68 19.32
CA PHE A 256 6.04 -12.30 19.19
C PHE A 256 7.00 -11.86 20.31
N ASP A 257 7.79 -12.82 20.84
CA ASP A 257 8.82 -12.57 21.85
C ASP A 257 10.22 -12.78 21.25
N LYS A 258 11.19 -11.98 21.67
CA LYS A 258 12.62 -12.15 21.34
C LYS A 258 13.11 -13.55 21.66
N LYS A 259 12.68 -14.12 22.79
CA LYS A 259 13.06 -15.47 23.22
C LYS A 259 12.60 -16.54 22.22
N TYR A 260 11.40 -16.36 21.62
CA TYR A 260 10.92 -17.30 20.61
C TYR A 260 11.80 -17.24 19.36
N LEU A 261 12.12 -16.02 18.87
CA LEU A 261 13.01 -15.83 17.71
C LEU A 261 14.40 -16.46 17.94
N GLU A 262 14.95 -16.36 19.16
CA GLU A 262 16.20 -17.05 19.51
C GLU A 262 16.06 -18.58 19.46
N THR A 263 14.90 -19.15 19.81
CA THR A 263 14.69 -20.61 19.76
C THR A 263 14.59 -21.15 18.33
N LEU A 264 14.01 -20.36 17.41
CA LEU A 264 13.91 -20.73 15.99
C LEU A 264 15.27 -20.72 15.28
N SER A 265 16.25 -20.07 15.87
CA SER A 265 17.58 -19.87 15.33
C SER A 265 18.58 -20.97 15.76
N LYS A 266 18.14 -21.96 16.55
CA LYS A 266 18.93 -23.10 16.98
C LYS A 266 18.83 -24.23 15.98
#